data_030487a99928694c9b8df1262ca7f2fc
#
_entry.id   030487a99928694c9b8df1262ca7f2fc
#
_cell.length_a   1.000
_cell.length_b   1.000
_cell.length_c   1.000
_cell.angle_alpha   90.00
_cell.angle_beta   90.00
_cell.angle_gamma   90.00
#
_symmetry.space_group_name_H-M   'P 1'
#
loop_
_entity.id
_entity.type
_entity.pdbx_description
1 polymer ?
#
loop_
_entity_poly.entity_id
_entity_poly.type
_entity_poly.pdbx_seq_one_letter_code
_entity_poly.pdbx_strand_id
1 'polypeptide(L)'
;MSIAGDEDILGGEPRIDGTRIGVRHVAARVVDNGQSPAHAADQLDVSLADVYESLSYYYAHIDEMRELEAANEATFERVRESSLKPKETAK
;
A
#
# COMPACT_ATOMS: atom_id res chain seq x y z
N MET A 1 11.18 2.17 15.83
CA MET A 1 10.84 1.94 14.44
C MET A 1 9.37 2.22 14.20
N SER A 2 9.10 2.91 13.12
CA SER A 2 7.71 3.28 12.80
C SER A 2 6.97 2.21 12.00
N ILE A 3 7.68 1.20 11.54
CA ILE A 3 7.04 0.20 10.69
C ILE A 3 6.65 -1.01 11.54
N ALA A 4 5.41 -1.43 11.41
CA ALA A 4 4.87 -2.54 12.19
C ALA A 4 4.05 -3.45 11.29
N GLY A 5 3.84 -4.68 11.76
CA GLY A 5 2.94 -5.62 11.09
C GLY A 5 2.03 -6.22 12.14
N ASP A 6 0.73 -6.11 11.91
CA ASP A 6 -0.26 -6.59 12.85
C ASP A 6 -1.35 -7.29 12.05
N GLU A 7 -1.59 -8.55 12.34
CA GLU A 7 -2.54 -9.33 11.55
C GLU A 7 -3.93 -8.74 11.51
N ASP A 8 -4.30 -8.00 12.53
CA ASP A 8 -5.62 -7.39 12.61
C ASP A 8 -5.74 -6.13 11.76
N ILE A 9 -4.63 -5.64 11.23
CA ILE A 9 -4.62 -4.42 10.44
C ILE A 9 -3.96 -4.71 9.11
N LEU A 10 -4.64 -4.43 8.00
CA LEU A 10 -4.13 -4.63 6.65
C LEU A 10 -3.64 -6.06 6.41
N GLY A 11 -4.21 -7.05 7.12
CA GLY A 11 -3.86 -8.44 6.93
C GLY A 11 -2.41 -8.76 7.27
N GLY A 12 -1.79 -7.95 8.12
CA GLY A 12 -0.41 -8.17 8.53
C GLY A 12 0.62 -7.49 7.67
N GLU A 13 0.21 -6.72 6.65
CA GLU A 13 1.17 -5.98 5.83
C GLU A 13 1.99 -5.02 6.66
N PRO A 14 3.23 -4.74 6.24
CA PRO A 14 4.02 -3.69 6.88
C PRO A 14 3.30 -2.36 6.75
N ARG A 15 3.20 -1.65 7.84
CA ARG A 15 2.49 -0.37 7.88
C ARG A 15 3.20 0.58 8.83
N ILE A 16 2.85 1.86 8.72
CA ILE A 16 3.33 2.86 9.67
C ILE A 16 2.61 2.61 10.98
N ASP A 17 3.38 2.42 12.04
CA ASP A 17 2.85 2.09 13.36
C ASP A 17 1.81 3.12 13.79
N GLY A 18 0.73 2.63 14.35
CA GLY A 18 -0.36 3.49 14.81
C GLY A 18 -1.30 3.97 13.72
N THR A 19 -1.11 3.50 12.49
CA THR A 19 -1.97 3.91 11.38
C THR A 19 -2.39 2.69 10.59
N ARG A 20 -3.27 2.92 9.61
CA ARG A 20 -3.62 1.89 8.63
C ARG A 20 -2.95 2.15 7.28
N ILE A 21 -1.92 2.95 7.28
CA ILE A 21 -1.20 3.31 6.07
C ILE A 21 -0.07 2.33 5.87
N GLY A 22 -0.17 1.52 4.83
CA GLY A 22 0.84 0.52 4.53
C GLY A 22 2.06 1.10 3.86
N VAL A 23 3.18 0.41 4.00
CA VAL A 23 4.41 0.80 3.31
C VAL A 23 4.16 0.88 1.81
N ARG A 24 3.37 -0.05 1.26
CA ARG A 24 3.10 -0.03 -0.18
C ARG A 24 2.29 1.19 -0.60
N HIS A 25 1.47 1.74 0.28
CA HIS A 25 0.74 2.98 -0.05
C HIS A 25 1.70 4.14 -0.22
N VAL A 26 2.70 4.22 0.66
CA VAL A 26 3.72 5.25 0.56
C VAL A 26 4.55 5.06 -0.70
N ALA A 27 4.96 3.83 -0.95
CA ALA A 27 5.76 3.53 -2.13
C ALA A 27 5.02 3.85 -3.42
N ALA A 28 3.73 3.54 -3.47
CA ALA A 28 2.94 3.82 -4.67
C ALA A 28 2.94 5.32 -4.98
N ARG A 29 2.84 6.15 -3.96
CA ARG A 29 2.82 7.59 -4.19
C ARG A 29 4.16 8.14 -4.58
N VAL A 30 5.22 7.71 -3.91
CA VAL A 30 6.54 8.28 -4.13
C VAL A 30 7.26 7.60 -5.30
N VAL A 31 7.27 6.28 -5.31
CA VAL A 31 8.04 5.54 -6.32
C VAL A 31 7.28 5.46 -7.63
N ASP A 32 6.03 5.03 -7.58
CA ASP A 32 5.26 4.80 -8.80
C ASP A 32 4.70 6.09 -9.39
N ASN A 33 4.19 6.97 -8.54
CA ASN A 33 3.57 8.21 -9.02
C ASN A 33 4.53 9.39 -9.06
N GLY A 34 5.72 9.23 -8.52
CA GLY A 34 6.72 10.28 -8.59
C GLY A 34 6.46 11.47 -7.69
N GLN A 35 5.64 11.33 -6.67
CA GLN A 35 5.40 12.42 -5.73
C GLN A 35 6.63 12.61 -4.82
N SER A 36 6.83 13.84 -4.37
CA SER A 36 7.90 14.08 -3.42
C SER A 36 7.53 13.47 -2.06
N PRO A 37 8.53 13.05 -1.29
CA PRO A 37 8.23 12.52 0.04
C PRO A 37 7.46 13.50 0.92
N ALA A 38 7.78 14.79 0.83
CA ALA A 38 7.09 15.80 1.63
C ALA A 38 5.61 15.89 1.23
N HIS A 39 5.33 15.82 -0.06
CA HIS A 39 3.96 15.87 -0.56
C HIS A 39 3.17 14.64 -0.09
N ALA A 40 3.81 13.49 -0.16
CA ALA A 40 3.18 12.26 0.29
C ALA A 40 2.88 12.31 1.79
N ALA A 41 3.82 12.83 2.57
CA ALA A 41 3.62 12.97 4.02
C ALA A 41 2.41 13.85 4.30
N ASP A 42 2.29 14.94 3.57
CA ASP A 42 1.18 15.87 3.76
C ASP A 42 -0.15 15.21 3.40
N GLN A 43 -0.19 14.53 2.26
CA GLN A 43 -1.42 13.89 1.82
C GLN A 43 -1.87 12.75 2.73
N LEU A 44 -0.92 12.02 3.28
CA LEU A 44 -1.24 10.88 4.13
C LEU A 44 -1.34 11.27 5.60
N ASP A 45 -1.05 12.51 5.92
CA ASP A 45 -1.09 13.02 7.29
C ASP A 45 -0.15 12.22 8.22
N VAL A 46 1.05 12.00 7.75
CA VAL A 46 2.09 11.34 8.53
C VAL A 46 3.35 12.20 8.49
N SER A 47 4.33 11.88 9.32
CA SER A 47 5.55 12.65 9.37
C SER A 47 6.45 12.31 8.17
N LEU A 48 7.31 13.24 7.83
CA LEU A 48 8.30 13.00 6.78
C LEU A 48 9.22 11.84 7.15
N ALA A 49 9.55 11.73 8.45
CA ALA A 49 10.36 10.62 8.92
C ALA A 49 9.67 9.28 8.65
N ASP A 50 8.36 9.23 8.85
CA ASP A 50 7.60 8.00 8.60
C ASP A 50 7.64 7.64 7.12
N VAL A 51 7.57 8.64 6.25
CA VAL A 51 7.65 8.39 4.81
C VAL A 51 9.02 7.80 4.46
N TYR A 52 10.09 8.38 4.98
CA TYR A 52 11.43 7.89 4.68
C TYR A 52 11.66 6.50 5.27
N GLU A 53 11.13 6.21 6.43
CA GLU A 53 11.23 4.89 7.00
C GLU A 53 10.49 3.86 6.16
N SER A 54 9.32 4.24 5.66
CA SER A 54 8.55 3.37 4.78
C SER A 54 9.31 3.07 3.50
N LEU A 55 9.94 4.07 2.93
CA LEU A 55 10.73 3.89 1.72
C LEU A 55 11.94 3.01 1.99
N SER A 56 12.57 3.20 3.13
CA SER A 56 13.70 2.37 3.52
C SER A 56 13.28 0.91 3.63
N TYR A 57 12.16 0.66 4.26
CA TYR A 57 11.63 -0.69 4.37
C TYR A 57 11.33 -1.26 2.99
N TYR A 58 10.69 -0.45 2.14
CA TYR A 58 10.33 -0.87 0.80
C TYR A 58 11.56 -1.36 0.02
N TYR A 59 12.62 -0.56 0.04
CA TYR A 59 13.81 -0.92 -0.71
C TYR A 59 14.58 -2.07 -0.09
N ALA A 60 14.49 -2.23 1.21
CA ALA A 60 15.14 -3.36 1.88
C ALA A 60 14.40 -4.67 1.64
N HIS A 61 13.11 -4.60 1.35
CA HIS A 61 12.28 -5.78 1.15
C HIS A 61 11.54 -5.72 -0.17
N ILE A 62 12.24 -5.32 -1.22
CA ILE A 62 11.59 -4.99 -2.48
C ILE A 62 10.85 -6.16 -3.11
N ASP A 63 11.43 -7.36 -3.03
CA ASP A 63 10.77 -8.54 -3.61
C ASP A 63 9.48 -8.85 -2.90
N GLU A 64 9.50 -8.79 -1.58
CA GLU A 64 8.32 -9.03 -0.76
C GLU A 64 7.24 -8.00 -1.04
N MET A 65 7.66 -6.74 -1.15
CA MET A 65 6.70 -5.66 -1.40
C MET A 65 6.08 -5.76 -2.78
N ARG A 66 6.85 -6.19 -3.76
CA ARG A 66 6.33 -6.38 -5.10
C ARG A 66 5.36 -7.54 -5.16
N GLU A 67 5.62 -8.57 -4.39
CA GLU A 67 4.69 -9.70 -4.31
C GLU A 67 3.37 -9.28 -3.67
N LEU A 68 3.45 -8.48 -2.63
CA LEU A 68 2.25 -7.95 -1.98
C LEU A 68 1.42 -7.11 -2.95
N GLU A 69 2.10 -6.28 -3.70
CA GLU A 69 1.45 -5.42 -4.67
C GLU A 69 0.74 -6.25 -5.73
N ALA A 70 1.43 -7.25 -6.26
CA ALA A 70 0.87 -8.12 -7.28
C ALA A 70 -0.34 -8.89 -6.75
N ALA A 71 -0.26 -9.38 -5.52
CA ALA A 71 -1.36 -10.10 -4.91
C ALA A 71 -2.58 -9.20 -4.72
N ASN A 72 -2.35 -7.96 -4.31
CA ASN A 72 -3.44 -7.02 -4.14
C ASN A 72 -4.08 -6.64 -5.47
N GLU A 73 -3.28 -6.46 -6.49
CA GLU A 73 -3.79 -6.16 -7.81
C GLU A 73 -4.64 -7.30 -8.35
N ALA A 74 -4.14 -8.53 -8.20
CA ALA A 74 -4.86 -9.69 -8.67
C ALA A 74 -6.20 -9.82 -7.95
N THR A 75 -6.20 -9.58 -6.65
CA THR A 75 -7.43 -9.65 -5.86
C THR A 75 -8.41 -8.58 -6.29
N PHE A 76 -7.91 -7.37 -6.51
CA PHE A 76 -8.75 -6.25 -6.94
C PHE A 76 -9.38 -6.54 -8.29
N GLU A 77 -8.60 -7.05 -9.22
CA GLU A 77 -9.11 -7.37 -10.55
C GLU A 77 -10.21 -8.44 -10.48
N ARG A 78 -10.00 -9.43 -9.65
CA ARG A 78 -10.97 -10.51 -9.50
C ARG A 78 -12.28 -10.00 -8.94
N VAL A 79 -12.20 -9.18 -7.90
CA VAL A 79 -13.38 -8.59 -7.28
C VAL A 79 -14.13 -7.72 -8.28
N ARG A 80 -13.39 -6.92 -9.01
CA ARG A 80 -13.96 -6.02 -9.99
C ARG A 80 -14.70 -6.79 -11.06
N GLU A 81 -14.10 -7.85 -11.57
CA GLU A 81 -14.74 -8.69 -12.57
C GLU A 81 -16.02 -9.31 -12.03
N SER A 82 -15.95 -9.82 -10.81
CA SER A 82 -17.13 -10.43 -10.20
C SER A 82 -18.26 -9.43 -10.05
N SER A 83 -17.91 -8.19 -9.72
CA SER A 83 -18.92 -7.16 -9.53
C SER A 83 -19.59 -6.78 -10.84
N LEU A 84 -18.84 -6.77 -11.91
CA LEU A 84 -19.36 -6.31 -13.19
C LEU A 84 -20.12 -7.37 -13.95
N LYS A 85 -19.65 -8.61 -13.87
CA LYS A 85 -20.25 -9.68 -14.63
C LYS A 85 -21.74 -9.86 -14.37
N PRO A 86 -22.18 -9.91 -13.12
CA PRO A 86 -23.62 -10.10 -12.87
C PRO A 86 -24.47 -9.02 -13.50
N LYS A 87 -23.95 -7.81 -13.53
CA LYS A 87 -24.70 -6.73 -14.16
C LYS A 87 -24.85 -6.95 -15.65
N GLU A 88 -23.80 -7.41 -16.27
CA GLU A 88 -23.83 -7.65 -17.68
C GLU A 88 -24.77 -8.77 -18.03
N THR A 89 -24.76 -9.81 -17.22
CA THR A 89 -25.64 -10.94 -17.49
C THR A 89 -27.09 -10.62 -17.21
N ALA A 90 -27.31 -9.62 -16.40
CA ALA A 90 -28.68 -9.21 -16.07
C ALA A 90 -29.41 -8.60 -17.25
N LYS A 91 -28.71 -8.24 -18.28
CA LYS A 91 -29.34 -7.66 -19.45
C LYS A 91 -30.20 -8.64 -20.26
#